data_dcb1fd506af45bc829f2d0c97a24bc43
#
_entry.id   dcb1fd506af45bc829f2d0c97a24bc43
#
_cell.length_a   1.000
_cell.length_b   1.000
_cell.length_c   1.000
_cell.angle_alpha   90.00
_cell.angle_beta   90.00
_cell.angle_gamma   90.00
#
_symmetry.space_group_name_H-M   'P 1'
#
loop_
_entity.id
_entity.type
_entity.pdbx_description
1 polymer ?
#
loop_
_entity_poly.entity_id
_entity_poly.type
_entity_poly.pdbx_seq_one_letter_code
_entity_poly.pdbx_strand_id
1 'polypeptide(L)'
;MPYECWLYPIQPPVLECLTPMERRLAAIVCADVAGYSRMMGADEAGTHATFKAHRAAIHPIILNHGGRIVKNTGDGFLLEFPSVVGATEAAIALQRLMAERNDHLPSDRAMHFRLGIHMGDVIADEDEVFGDDVNIAVRLEQASPPGGIAVSAKAYGEACRHLDISMVNAGHHRFKNIGDPIEVWTWEPQESEDSEERKREFAETSALAAQYRLAIVGVLPFTNLSDGADEYFADGLTEDLIHALSLQSFYRVLSRNSTFPFKGRNLSARLIAREIDASYLIQGSVRRAGEKIRVTAELIAPESGEQLWTGRYDRDIGELFALQDEITTSLSAAIAPEIFRAEALARGRPAGDLTAWDRFLRGLSHYYRQTSADFETAMALFKEAIALDPALAIARAYLATMMTQGVHFGWIRSTQELWEAAMELAQDSVRLDPRSSFAFSILAYLHAMQGRIEAAHDAIRKAIALNPYDMGARGVQGACHLVSGDHREAIALLTMAVQRGNSDPRYQWPALLAFSHYLLGQYDATLSWAREALYSHPGHLQVLAVKAAALAQLGRAEEAAQATQILLSKHPDLTVERHLRNFHWKEPADVASYKEGLLKAGIPFARLKLVETAPKRAADS
;
A
#
# COMPACT_ATOMS: atom_id res chain seq x y z
N MET A 1 -56.55 63.64 27.51
CA MET A 1 -55.10 63.45 27.63
C MET A 1 -54.64 62.78 26.33
N PRO A 2 -53.81 63.45 25.53
CA PRO A 2 -53.43 62.95 24.20
C PRO A 2 -52.17 62.08 24.30
N TYR A 3 -52.18 61.02 23.49
CA TYR A 3 -51.04 60.14 23.26
C TYR A 3 -50.06 60.82 22.29
N GLU A 4 -48.83 61.12 22.72
CA GLU A 4 -47.74 61.55 21.85
C GLU A 4 -47.11 60.33 21.18
N CYS A 5 -47.23 60.25 19.86
CA CYS A 5 -46.48 59.33 19.00
C CYS A 5 -45.06 59.91 18.79
N TRP A 6 -44.03 59.20 19.29
CA TRP A 6 -42.64 59.46 18.91
C TRP A 6 -42.33 58.79 17.56
N LEU A 7 -42.21 59.60 16.53
CA LEU A 7 -41.68 59.24 15.24
C LEU A 7 -40.16 59.22 15.33
N TYR A 8 -39.56 58.04 15.25
CA TYR A 8 -38.14 57.88 14.95
C TYR A 8 -37.92 58.09 13.44
N PRO A 9 -36.90 58.86 13.03
CA PRO A 9 -36.58 58.99 11.59
C PRO A 9 -35.93 57.69 11.12
N ILE A 10 -36.54 57.05 10.15
CA ILE A 10 -35.96 55.95 9.37
C ILE A 10 -34.82 56.54 8.56
N GLN A 11 -33.58 56.25 8.89
CA GLN A 11 -32.45 56.48 7.99
C GLN A 11 -32.60 55.54 6.77
N PRO A 12 -32.42 56.05 5.55
CA PRO A 12 -32.41 55.19 4.38
C PRO A 12 -31.21 54.24 4.48
N PRO A 13 -31.34 52.97 3.98
CA PRO A 13 -30.21 52.03 3.94
C PRO A 13 -29.10 52.66 3.09
N VAL A 14 -27.89 52.69 3.64
CA VAL A 14 -26.68 53.00 2.92
C VAL A 14 -26.58 51.96 1.80
N LEU A 15 -26.82 52.33 0.57
CA LEU A 15 -26.42 51.54 -0.57
C LEU A 15 -24.89 51.45 -0.51
N GLU A 16 -24.38 50.32 0.00
CA GLU A 16 -23.00 49.95 -0.28
C GLU A 16 -22.87 49.94 -1.81
N CYS A 17 -22.02 50.78 -2.34
CA CYS A 17 -21.60 50.73 -3.72
C CYS A 17 -21.04 49.32 -3.98
N LEU A 18 -21.86 48.49 -4.62
CA LEU A 18 -21.35 47.27 -5.26
C LEU A 18 -20.35 47.76 -6.30
N THR A 19 -19.05 47.62 -6.00
CA THR A 19 -18.00 47.75 -7.01
C THR A 19 -18.34 46.78 -8.13
N PRO A 20 -18.39 47.21 -9.39
CA PRO A 20 -18.77 46.34 -10.49
C PRO A 20 -17.72 45.23 -10.59
N MET A 21 -18.14 43.96 -10.50
CA MET A 21 -17.30 42.80 -10.76
C MET A 21 -16.70 42.96 -12.16
N GLU A 22 -15.41 43.17 -12.26
CA GLU A 22 -14.69 43.37 -13.50
C GLU A 22 -14.30 42.03 -14.12
N ARG A 23 -14.81 41.70 -15.29
CA ARG A 23 -14.36 40.58 -16.11
C ARG A 23 -13.17 40.99 -16.95
N ARG A 24 -12.08 40.21 -16.87
CA ARG A 24 -10.89 40.46 -17.69
C ARG A 24 -10.23 39.17 -18.12
N LEU A 25 -9.53 39.22 -19.24
CA LEU A 25 -8.68 38.12 -19.70
C LEU A 25 -7.38 38.12 -18.89
N ALA A 26 -7.05 37.01 -18.27
CA ALA A 26 -5.84 36.85 -17.50
C ALA A 26 -5.21 35.45 -17.70
N ALA A 27 -3.92 35.34 -17.46
CA ALA A 27 -3.25 34.07 -17.34
C ALA A 27 -3.21 33.67 -15.86
N ILE A 28 -3.75 32.51 -15.56
CA ILE A 28 -3.81 31.94 -14.21
C ILE A 28 -2.78 30.84 -14.09
N VAL A 29 -1.98 30.89 -13.03
CA VAL A 29 -1.03 29.85 -12.67
C VAL A 29 -1.41 29.29 -11.30
N CYS A 30 -1.68 28.00 -11.25
CA CYS A 30 -1.80 27.26 -10.00
C CYS A 30 -0.48 26.53 -9.73
N ALA A 31 0.03 26.66 -8.52
CA ALA A 31 1.26 26.01 -8.09
C ALA A 31 1.03 25.28 -6.76
N ASP A 32 1.51 24.05 -6.65
CA ASP A 32 1.40 23.21 -5.45
C ASP A 32 2.67 22.40 -5.22
N VAL A 33 3.00 22.06 -3.97
CA VAL A 33 4.19 21.25 -3.64
C VAL A 33 3.83 19.78 -3.66
N ALA A 34 4.44 19.01 -4.55
CA ALA A 34 4.25 17.58 -4.62
C ALA A 34 4.67 16.87 -3.32
N GLY A 35 3.72 16.21 -2.66
CA GLY A 35 3.97 15.46 -1.43
C GLY A 35 4.26 16.32 -0.20
N TYR A 36 3.78 17.57 -0.15
CA TYR A 36 3.98 18.49 0.97
C TYR A 36 3.55 17.89 2.31
N SER A 37 2.38 17.26 2.38
CA SER A 37 1.87 16.61 3.58
C SER A 37 2.81 15.52 4.11
N ARG A 38 3.46 14.76 3.21
CA ARG A 38 4.46 13.75 3.57
C ARG A 38 5.69 14.40 4.21
N MET A 39 6.17 15.50 3.63
CA MET A 39 7.34 16.23 4.14
C MET A 39 7.02 16.87 5.50
N MET A 40 5.82 17.44 5.66
CA MET A 40 5.32 17.96 6.93
C MET A 40 5.23 16.86 8.00
N GLY A 41 4.79 15.65 7.62
CA GLY A 41 4.74 14.51 8.54
C GLY A 41 6.12 13.99 8.97
N ALA A 42 7.14 14.16 8.15
CA ALA A 42 8.51 13.75 8.48
C ALA A 42 9.26 14.80 9.34
N ASP A 43 9.07 16.08 9.04
CA ASP A 43 9.68 17.22 9.74
C ASP A 43 8.83 18.47 9.54
N GLU A 44 7.85 18.69 10.40
CA GLU A 44 6.89 19.81 10.30
C GLU A 44 7.61 21.16 10.34
N ALA A 45 8.45 21.37 11.34
CA ALA A 45 9.15 22.64 11.55
C ALA A 45 10.14 22.93 10.42
N GLY A 46 10.91 21.91 9.99
CA GLY A 46 11.87 22.02 8.91
C GLY A 46 11.19 22.21 7.55
N THR A 47 10.12 21.46 7.28
CA THR A 47 9.33 21.58 6.04
C THR A 47 8.67 22.96 5.93
N HIS A 48 8.03 23.43 7.00
CA HIS A 48 7.42 24.75 7.02
C HIS A 48 8.47 25.87 6.84
N ALA A 49 9.62 25.77 7.52
CA ALA A 49 10.71 26.73 7.39
C ALA A 49 11.28 26.75 5.95
N THR A 50 11.46 25.56 5.36
CA THR A 50 11.93 25.38 3.97
C THR A 50 10.95 25.95 2.98
N PHE A 51 9.65 25.63 3.10
CA PHE A 51 8.59 26.19 2.26
C PHE A 51 8.54 27.71 2.35
N LYS A 52 8.64 28.28 3.55
CA LYS A 52 8.71 29.72 3.74
C LYS A 52 9.93 30.36 3.06
N ALA A 53 11.09 29.70 3.11
CA ALA A 53 12.29 30.14 2.43
C ALA A 53 12.17 30.05 0.89
N HIS A 54 11.53 29.00 0.37
CA HIS A 54 11.22 28.87 -1.05
C HIS A 54 10.22 29.94 -1.50
N ARG A 55 9.15 30.17 -0.74
CA ARG A 55 8.18 31.22 -1.00
C ARG A 55 8.84 32.61 -1.08
N ALA A 56 9.74 32.91 -0.17
CA ALA A 56 10.48 34.18 -0.20
C ALA A 56 11.38 34.32 -1.45
N ALA A 57 11.94 33.21 -1.95
CA ALA A 57 12.75 33.21 -3.17
C ALA A 57 11.89 33.24 -4.46
N ILE A 58 10.69 32.66 -4.44
CA ILE A 58 9.76 32.64 -5.60
C ILE A 58 9.06 34.00 -5.78
N HIS A 59 8.74 34.70 -4.72
CA HIS A 59 7.99 35.97 -4.76
C HIS A 59 8.61 37.03 -5.70
N PRO A 60 9.92 37.31 -5.71
CA PRO A 60 10.53 38.23 -6.67
C PRO A 60 10.37 37.78 -8.13
N ILE A 61 10.41 36.48 -8.41
CA ILE A 61 10.21 35.94 -9.76
C ILE A 61 8.83 36.30 -10.29
N ILE A 62 7.79 36.10 -9.46
CA ILE A 62 6.41 36.42 -9.81
C ILE A 62 6.27 37.90 -10.15
N LEU A 63 6.79 38.79 -9.29
CA LEU A 63 6.71 40.24 -9.49
C LEU A 63 7.48 40.70 -10.71
N ASN A 64 8.69 40.18 -10.94
CA ASN A 64 9.54 40.55 -12.09
C ASN A 64 8.90 40.21 -13.45
N HIS A 65 8.01 39.22 -13.50
CA HIS A 65 7.26 38.84 -14.71
C HIS A 65 5.85 39.45 -14.75
N GLY A 66 5.58 40.45 -13.90
CA GLY A 66 4.32 41.19 -13.87
C GLY A 66 3.15 40.44 -13.21
N GLY A 67 3.41 39.33 -12.47
CA GLY A 67 2.40 38.57 -11.79
C GLY A 67 2.10 39.07 -10.37
N ARG A 68 0.98 38.61 -9.81
CA ARG A 68 0.62 38.81 -8.40
C ARG A 68 0.17 37.49 -7.76
N ILE A 69 0.35 37.37 -6.46
CA ILE A 69 -0.22 36.25 -5.69
C ILE A 69 -1.65 36.63 -5.33
N VAL A 70 -2.62 35.85 -5.82
CA VAL A 70 -4.04 36.03 -5.52
C VAL A 70 -4.39 35.34 -4.21
N LYS A 71 -3.89 34.11 -4.02
CA LYS A 71 -4.22 33.31 -2.83
C LYS A 71 -3.08 32.36 -2.48
N ASN A 72 -2.83 32.19 -1.18
CA ASN A 72 -2.00 31.10 -0.69
C ASN A 72 -2.91 29.92 -0.34
N THR A 73 -2.59 28.73 -0.85
CA THR A 73 -3.40 27.51 -0.70
C THR A 73 -2.87 26.58 0.41
N GLY A 74 -1.96 27.07 1.23
CA GLY A 74 -1.30 26.28 2.31
C GLY A 74 0.06 25.78 1.86
N ASP A 75 0.08 24.89 0.92
CA ASP A 75 1.25 24.27 0.27
C ASP A 75 1.54 24.80 -1.14
N GLY A 76 0.76 25.78 -1.61
CA GLY A 76 0.89 26.33 -2.95
C GLY A 76 0.41 27.76 -3.10
N PHE A 77 0.23 28.18 -4.36
CA PHE A 77 -0.15 29.53 -4.72
C PHE A 77 -1.13 29.52 -5.89
N LEU A 78 -2.09 30.44 -5.85
CA LEU A 78 -2.84 30.88 -7.02
C LEU A 78 -2.27 32.24 -7.46
N LEU A 79 -1.79 32.31 -8.69
CA LEU A 79 -1.13 33.46 -9.25
C LEU A 79 -1.91 33.98 -10.45
N GLU A 80 -1.88 35.28 -10.64
CA GLU A 80 -2.47 35.95 -11.81
C GLU A 80 -1.40 36.77 -12.54
N PHE A 81 -1.41 36.67 -13.86
CA PHE A 81 -0.55 37.42 -14.75
C PHE A 81 -1.38 38.12 -15.85
N PRO A 82 -1.03 39.35 -16.25
CA PRO A 82 -1.68 40.03 -17.35
C PRO A 82 -1.32 39.42 -18.72
N SER A 83 -0.28 38.57 -18.78
CA SER A 83 0.23 37.94 -20.00
C SER A 83 0.56 36.48 -19.77
N VAL A 84 0.18 35.63 -20.72
CA VAL A 84 0.58 34.22 -20.76
C VAL A 84 2.10 34.07 -20.90
N VAL A 85 2.75 34.97 -21.63
CA VAL A 85 4.20 34.98 -21.81
C VAL A 85 4.87 35.15 -20.46
N GLY A 86 4.50 36.19 -19.70
CA GLY A 86 5.04 36.42 -18.35
C GLY A 86 4.71 35.29 -17.38
N ALA A 87 3.52 34.69 -17.46
CA ALA A 87 3.15 33.53 -16.66
C ALA A 87 4.03 32.31 -16.94
N THR A 88 4.32 32.06 -18.23
CA THR A 88 5.14 30.93 -18.66
C THR A 88 6.62 31.12 -18.29
N GLU A 89 7.15 32.34 -18.50
CA GLU A 89 8.53 32.68 -18.08
C GLU A 89 8.71 32.57 -16.56
N ALA A 90 7.76 33.09 -15.79
CA ALA A 90 7.77 32.96 -14.34
C ALA A 90 7.73 31.51 -13.88
N ALA A 91 6.88 30.68 -14.50
CA ALA A 91 6.79 29.25 -14.18
C ALA A 91 8.07 28.50 -14.48
N ILE A 92 8.70 28.74 -15.63
CA ILE A 92 10.00 28.13 -16.01
C ILE A 92 11.10 28.59 -15.05
N ALA A 93 11.17 29.89 -14.75
CA ALA A 93 12.15 30.44 -13.83
C ALA A 93 11.98 29.88 -12.40
N LEU A 94 10.74 29.68 -11.94
CA LEU A 94 10.42 29.04 -10.67
C LEU A 94 10.94 27.60 -10.64
N GLN A 95 10.62 26.81 -11.66
CA GLN A 95 11.04 25.41 -11.70
C GLN A 95 12.58 25.26 -11.77
N ARG A 96 13.25 26.14 -12.53
CA ARG A 96 14.73 26.18 -12.57
C ARG A 96 15.33 26.54 -11.21
N LEU A 97 14.81 27.57 -10.55
CA LEU A 97 15.22 27.94 -9.20
C LEU A 97 15.04 26.77 -8.22
N MET A 98 13.93 26.07 -8.32
CA MET A 98 13.65 24.94 -7.43
C MET A 98 14.56 23.74 -7.72
N ALA A 99 14.87 23.46 -9.00
CA ALA A 99 15.85 22.44 -9.37
C ALA A 99 17.23 22.74 -8.76
N GLU A 100 17.73 23.99 -8.92
CA GLU A 100 19.01 24.43 -8.30
C GLU A 100 19.01 24.29 -6.77
N ARG A 101 17.91 24.64 -6.11
CA ARG A 101 17.79 24.57 -4.65
C ARG A 101 17.67 23.14 -4.14
N ASN A 102 17.19 22.22 -4.96
CA ASN A 102 17.06 20.79 -4.64
C ASN A 102 18.32 19.98 -4.96
N ASP A 103 19.24 20.49 -5.79
CA ASP A 103 20.39 19.75 -6.35
C ASP A 103 21.30 19.07 -5.30
N HIS A 104 21.35 19.63 -4.08
CA HIS A 104 22.15 19.09 -2.98
C HIS A 104 21.32 18.48 -1.84
N LEU A 105 20.00 18.35 -2.02
CA LEU A 105 19.11 17.81 -1.00
C LEU A 105 18.84 16.33 -1.24
N PRO A 106 18.75 15.51 -0.18
CA PRO A 106 18.21 14.17 -0.29
C PRO A 106 16.80 14.21 -0.86
N SER A 107 16.42 13.20 -1.64
CA SER A 107 15.14 13.13 -2.34
C SER A 107 13.89 13.23 -1.43
N ASP A 108 14.03 12.84 -0.15
CA ASP A 108 13.00 12.96 0.88
C ASP A 108 12.82 14.38 1.44
N ARG A 109 13.78 15.29 1.16
CA ARG A 109 13.77 16.72 1.57
C ARG A 109 13.63 17.69 0.39
N ALA A 110 13.72 17.20 -0.84
CA ALA A 110 13.57 18.00 -2.05
C ALA A 110 12.12 18.41 -2.27
N MET A 111 11.85 19.72 -2.41
CA MET A 111 10.50 20.25 -2.70
C MET A 111 10.32 20.47 -4.19
N HIS A 112 9.44 19.70 -4.80
CA HIS A 112 9.09 19.84 -6.22
C HIS A 112 7.71 20.48 -6.37
N PHE A 113 7.62 21.58 -7.09
CA PHE A 113 6.34 22.21 -7.42
C PHE A 113 5.73 21.57 -8.66
N ARG A 114 4.41 21.52 -8.69
CA ARG A 114 3.60 21.29 -9.89
C ARG A 114 3.00 22.61 -10.30
N LEU A 115 3.00 22.90 -11.58
CA LEU A 115 2.47 24.16 -12.10
C LEU A 115 1.46 23.89 -13.21
N GLY A 116 0.29 24.54 -13.12
CA GLY A 116 -0.74 24.52 -14.16
C GLY A 116 -0.99 25.92 -14.69
N ILE A 117 -0.93 26.12 -16.03
CA ILE A 117 -1.13 27.43 -16.66
C ILE A 117 -2.33 27.39 -17.60
N HIS A 118 -3.26 28.30 -17.39
CA HIS A 118 -4.40 28.53 -18.29
C HIS A 118 -4.63 30.00 -18.53
N MET A 119 -5.20 30.32 -19.69
CA MET A 119 -5.61 31.69 -20.06
C MET A 119 -7.12 31.74 -20.30
N GLY A 120 -7.81 32.57 -19.56
CA GLY A 120 -9.26 32.71 -19.71
C GLY A 120 -9.85 33.95 -19.08
N ASP A 121 -11.16 34.04 -19.12
CA ASP A 121 -11.92 35.15 -18.54
C ASP A 121 -12.13 34.93 -17.05
N VAL A 122 -11.62 35.82 -16.25
CA VAL A 122 -11.75 35.76 -14.80
C VAL A 122 -12.58 36.93 -14.27
N ILE A 123 -13.27 36.68 -13.16
CA ILE A 123 -13.96 37.69 -12.39
C ILE A 123 -13.03 38.12 -11.28
N ALA A 124 -12.59 39.37 -11.30
CA ALA A 124 -11.80 39.98 -10.25
C ALA A 124 -12.72 40.69 -9.26
N ASP A 125 -12.60 40.33 -7.96
CA ASP A 125 -13.27 41.00 -6.87
C ASP A 125 -12.20 41.33 -5.81
N GLU A 126 -11.86 42.61 -5.72
CA GLU A 126 -10.78 43.16 -4.90
C GLU A 126 -9.46 42.37 -4.97
N ASP A 127 -9.24 41.42 -4.04
CA ASP A 127 -8.02 40.59 -3.96
C ASP A 127 -8.21 39.14 -4.41
N GLU A 128 -9.44 38.71 -4.75
CA GLU A 128 -9.74 37.34 -5.19
C GLU A 128 -10.06 37.27 -6.70
N VAL A 129 -9.86 36.08 -7.28
CA VAL A 129 -10.16 35.81 -8.68
C VAL A 129 -10.99 34.53 -8.75
N PHE A 130 -12.12 34.63 -9.49
CA PHE A 130 -13.09 33.55 -9.66
C PHE A 130 -13.34 33.24 -11.12
N GLY A 131 -13.79 32.03 -11.42
CA GLY A 131 -14.23 31.63 -12.78
C GLY A 131 -13.89 30.17 -13.08
N ASP A 132 -14.53 29.66 -14.13
CA ASP A 132 -14.28 28.29 -14.60
C ASP A 132 -12.84 28.11 -15.09
N ASP A 133 -12.24 29.17 -15.64
CA ASP A 133 -10.87 29.17 -16.14
C ASP A 133 -9.84 29.07 -15.01
N VAL A 134 -10.16 29.48 -13.77
CA VAL A 134 -9.36 29.22 -12.58
C VAL A 134 -9.35 27.74 -12.26
N ASN A 135 -10.52 27.08 -12.36
CA ASN A 135 -10.63 25.64 -12.12
C ASN A 135 -9.80 24.84 -13.15
N ILE A 136 -9.73 25.32 -14.40
CA ILE A 136 -8.88 24.68 -15.42
C ILE A 136 -7.40 24.73 -15.02
N ALA A 137 -6.90 25.88 -14.55
CA ALA A 137 -5.52 26.01 -14.09
C ALA A 137 -5.19 25.05 -12.94
N VAL A 138 -6.11 24.88 -11.98
CA VAL A 138 -5.99 23.91 -10.89
C VAL A 138 -5.93 22.46 -11.43
N ARG A 139 -6.75 22.12 -12.43
CA ARG A 139 -6.72 20.78 -13.03
C ARG A 139 -5.45 20.50 -13.82
N LEU A 140 -4.90 21.52 -14.49
CA LEU A 140 -3.63 21.42 -15.18
C LEU A 140 -2.47 21.23 -14.19
N GLU A 141 -2.49 21.95 -13.05
CA GLU A 141 -1.52 21.74 -11.98
C GLU A 141 -1.50 20.27 -11.54
N GLN A 142 -2.69 19.68 -11.31
CA GLN A 142 -2.82 18.27 -10.92
C GLN A 142 -2.32 17.28 -11.98
N ALA A 143 -2.40 17.67 -13.27
CA ALA A 143 -1.90 16.87 -14.37
C ALA A 143 -0.40 17.07 -14.62
N SER A 144 0.21 18.08 -13.99
CA SER A 144 1.63 18.36 -14.11
C SER A 144 2.48 17.36 -13.33
N PRO A 145 3.59 16.87 -13.87
CA PRO A 145 4.55 16.10 -13.11
C PRO A 145 5.24 16.96 -12.04
N PRO A 146 5.73 16.37 -10.93
CA PRO A 146 6.55 17.07 -9.94
C PRO A 146 7.78 17.72 -10.60
N GLY A 147 7.99 19.01 -10.40
CA GLY A 147 9.06 19.77 -11.08
C GLY A 147 8.68 20.26 -12.49
N GLY A 148 7.49 19.91 -12.99
CA GLY A 148 7.03 20.25 -14.34
C GLY A 148 5.98 21.37 -14.39
N ILE A 149 5.55 21.67 -15.61
CA ILE A 149 4.51 22.65 -15.91
C ILE A 149 3.53 22.02 -16.90
N ALA A 150 2.23 22.07 -16.63
CA ALA A 150 1.19 21.70 -17.59
C ALA A 150 0.47 22.97 -18.08
N VAL A 151 0.33 23.09 -19.38
CA VAL A 151 -0.23 24.30 -20.04
C VAL A 151 -1.37 23.87 -20.94
N SER A 152 -2.50 24.60 -20.92
CA SER A 152 -3.57 24.37 -21.88
C SER A 152 -3.12 24.76 -23.30
N ALA A 153 -3.67 24.10 -24.35
CA ALA A 153 -3.37 24.43 -25.75
C ALA A 153 -3.58 25.89 -26.06
N LYS A 154 -4.64 26.52 -25.50
CA LYS A 154 -4.92 27.94 -25.64
C LYS A 154 -3.79 28.82 -25.13
N ALA A 155 -3.27 28.52 -23.93
CA ALA A 155 -2.15 29.24 -23.33
C ALA A 155 -0.85 28.95 -24.05
N TYR A 156 -0.59 27.67 -24.40
CA TYR A 156 0.60 27.27 -25.14
C TYR A 156 0.69 27.95 -26.51
N GLY A 157 -0.41 27.96 -27.27
CA GLY A 157 -0.47 28.58 -28.59
C GLY A 157 -0.17 30.09 -28.58
N GLU A 158 -0.41 30.79 -27.46
CA GLU A 158 -0.03 32.20 -27.30
C GLU A 158 1.42 32.36 -26.84
N ALA A 159 1.87 31.52 -25.86
CA ALA A 159 3.21 31.57 -25.34
C ALA A 159 4.28 31.23 -26.40
N CYS A 160 4.08 30.16 -27.20
CA CYS A 160 5.06 29.68 -28.18
C CYS A 160 5.28 30.65 -29.38
N ARG A 161 4.43 31.67 -29.55
CA ARG A 161 4.66 32.73 -30.56
C ARG A 161 5.74 33.71 -30.15
N HIS A 162 5.99 33.82 -28.86
CA HIS A 162 6.86 34.83 -28.28
C HIS A 162 8.06 34.22 -27.52
N LEU A 163 7.98 32.96 -27.16
CA LEU A 163 9.02 32.24 -26.41
C LEU A 163 9.51 31.04 -27.22
N ASP A 164 10.82 30.90 -27.28
CA ASP A 164 11.47 29.70 -27.83
C ASP A 164 11.50 28.61 -26.73
N ILE A 165 10.36 27.94 -26.57
CA ILE A 165 10.19 26.88 -25.57
C ILE A 165 9.75 25.58 -26.24
N SER A 166 10.42 24.49 -25.91
CA SER A 166 10.01 23.16 -26.33
C SER A 166 9.11 22.54 -25.25
N MET A 167 7.86 22.26 -25.61
CA MET A 167 6.90 21.53 -24.77
C MET A 167 6.43 20.28 -25.49
N VAL A 168 6.07 19.25 -24.73
CA VAL A 168 5.57 17.98 -25.26
C VAL A 168 4.05 17.99 -25.22
N ASN A 169 3.42 17.59 -26.31
CA ASN A 169 1.95 17.43 -26.35
C ASN A 169 1.57 16.17 -25.54
N ALA A 170 0.90 16.37 -24.41
CA ALA A 170 0.42 15.29 -23.55
C ALA A 170 -0.98 14.78 -23.95
N GLY A 171 -1.56 15.29 -25.05
CA GLY A 171 -2.86 14.87 -25.58
C GLY A 171 -4.06 15.56 -24.92
N HIS A 172 -5.25 14.99 -25.15
CA HIS A 172 -6.50 15.53 -24.67
C HIS A 172 -6.89 14.92 -23.32
N HIS A 173 -7.04 15.77 -22.31
CA HIS A 173 -7.43 15.39 -20.97
C HIS A 173 -8.89 15.80 -20.71
N ARG A 174 -9.70 14.86 -20.20
CA ARG A 174 -11.04 15.16 -19.68
C ARG A 174 -10.93 15.48 -18.20
N PHE A 175 -11.18 16.72 -17.85
CA PHE A 175 -11.17 17.15 -16.46
C PHE A 175 -12.59 17.20 -15.90
N LYS A 176 -12.72 16.87 -14.63
CA LYS A 176 -13.99 16.88 -13.91
C LYS A 176 -14.58 18.30 -13.90
N ASN A 177 -15.87 18.41 -14.19
CA ASN A 177 -16.64 19.66 -14.27
C ASN A 177 -16.20 20.63 -15.40
N ILE A 178 -15.44 20.13 -16.38
CA ILE A 178 -15.08 20.87 -17.59
C ILE A 178 -15.72 20.13 -18.76
N GLY A 179 -16.61 20.83 -19.49
CA GLY A 179 -17.47 20.21 -20.50
C GLY A 179 -16.70 19.60 -21.67
N ASP A 180 -15.67 20.29 -22.15
CA ASP A 180 -14.87 19.86 -23.30
C ASP A 180 -13.49 19.32 -22.87
N PRO A 181 -12.93 18.32 -23.57
CA PRO A 181 -11.57 17.87 -23.35
C PRO A 181 -10.58 19.00 -23.62
N ILE A 182 -9.59 19.16 -22.73
CA ILE A 182 -8.54 20.16 -22.88
C ILE A 182 -7.29 19.48 -23.40
N GLU A 183 -6.73 19.97 -24.49
CA GLU A 183 -5.41 19.57 -24.95
C GLU A 183 -4.34 20.20 -24.06
N VAL A 184 -3.46 19.35 -23.53
CA VAL A 184 -2.44 19.71 -22.54
C VAL A 184 -1.05 19.60 -23.15
N TRP A 185 -0.21 20.57 -22.87
CA TRP A 185 1.20 20.60 -23.19
C TRP A 185 2.02 20.62 -21.91
N THR A 186 3.10 19.86 -21.85
CA THR A 186 3.95 19.77 -20.66
C THR A 186 5.36 20.24 -20.94
N TRP A 187 5.95 20.89 -19.94
CA TRP A 187 7.35 21.27 -19.90
C TRP A 187 7.99 20.73 -18.64
N GLU A 188 9.19 20.20 -18.79
CA GLU A 188 10.03 19.74 -17.69
C GLU A 188 11.45 20.29 -17.88
N PRO A 189 12.20 20.60 -16.80
CA PRO A 189 13.63 20.92 -16.91
C PRO A 189 14.33 19.78 -17.64
N GLN A 190 15.18 20.11 -18.61
CA GLN A 190 16.02 19.09 -19.25
C GLN A 190 16.97 18.53 -18.19
N GLU A 191 16.71 17.35 -17.71
CA GLU A 191 17.54 16.64 -16.76
C GLU A 191 17.83 15.21 -17.21
N SER A 192 19.06 14.80 -16.84
CA SER A 192 19.69 13.48 -16.68
C SER A 192 18.84 12.22 -16.98
N GLU A 193 19.53 11.15 -17.31
CA GLU A 193 19.03 9.79 -17.62
C GLU A 193 17.94 9.26 -16.67
N ASP A 194 17.89 9.71 -15.41
CA ASP A 194 16.85 9.39 -14.40
C ASP A 194 15.42 9.86 -14.78
N SER A 195 15.26 10.90 -15.61
CA SER A 195 13.93 11.38 -16.00
C SER A 195 13.28 10.51 -17.08
N GLU A 196 14.08 9.94 -17.96
CA GLU A 196 13.61 8.99 -18.98
C GLU A 196 13.21 7.65 -18.37
N GLU A 197 13.92 7.22 -17.33
CA GLU A 197 13.61 6.00 -16.58
C GLU A 197 12.28 6.12 -15.85
N ARG A 198 12.00 7.25 -15.19
CA ARG A 198 10.68 7.54 -14.55
C ARG A 198 9.53 7.65 -15.56
N LYS A 199 9.78 8.22 -16.75
CA LYS A 199 8.74 8.29 -17.81
C LYS A 199 8.41 6.90 -18.36
N ARG A 200 9.40 6.05 -18.55
CA ARG A 200 9.21 4.63 -18.91
C ARG A 200 8.44 3.90 -17.81
N GLU A 201 8.81 4.10 -16.57
CA GLU A 201 8.21 3.50 -15.39
C GLU A 201 6.73 3.90 -15.22
N PHE A 202 6.38 5.17 -15.45
CA PHE A 202 5.00 5.65 -15.43
C PHE A 202 4.18 5.11 -16.62
N ALA A 203 4.76 5.08 -17.81
CA ALA A 203 4.13 4.52 -19.00
C ALA A 203 3.91 3.01 -18.86
N GLU A 204 4.88 2.27 -18.33
CA GLU A 204 4.79 0.84 -18.05
C GLU A 204 3.73 0.54 -16.99
N THR A 205 3.69 1.29 -15.89
CA THR A 205 2.68 1.13 -14.83
C THR A 205 1.27 1.43 -15.35
N SER A 206 1.11 2.46 -16.19
CA SER A 206 -0.16 2.81 -16.82
C SER A 206 -0.60 1.77 -17.85
N ALA A 207 0.33 1.24 -18.64
CA ALA A 207 0.08 0.18 -19.61
C ALA A 207 -0.30 -1.14 -18.92
N LEU A 208 0.40 -1.52 -17.83
CA LEU A 208 0.06 -2.67 -17.00
C LEU A 208 -1.35 -2.53 -16.39
N ALA A 209 -1.68 -1.36 -15.85
CA ALA A 209 -2.99 -1.11 -15.27
C ALA A 209 -4.13 -1.21 -16.30
N ALA A 210 -3.88 -0.75 -17.53
CA ALA A 210 -4.83 -0.88 -18.64
C ALA A 210 -4.96 -2.33 -19.12
N GLN A 211 -3.83 -3.06 -19.19
CA GLN A 211 -3.78 -4.46 -19.61
C GLN A 211 -4.54 -5.37 -18.63
N TYR A 212 -4.38 -5.16 -17.32
CA TYR A 212 -4.96 -6.04 -16.31
C TYR A 212 -6.29 -5.54 -15.73
N ARG A 213 -6.79 -4.38 -16.15
CA ARG A 213 -8.02 -3.77 -15.60
C ARG A 213 -8.03 -3.80 -14.07
N LEU A 214 -6.95 -3.26 -13.48
CA LEU A 214 -6.81 -3.24 -12.03
C LEU A 214 -7.98 -2.49 -11.38
N ALA A 215 -8.42 -2.99 -10.23
CA ALA A 215 -9.44 -2.34 -9.43
C ALA A 215 -9.02 -0.92 -9.02
N ILE A 216 -9.98 0.01 -9.00
CA ILE A 216 -9.77 1.39 -8.59
C ILE A 216 -10.39 1.60 -7.21
N VAL A 217 -9.59 2.05 -6.27
CA VAL A 217 -9.96 2.25 -4.87
C VAL A 217 -10.02 3.75 -4.56
N GLY A 218 -11.17 4.21 -4.08
CA GLY A 218 -11.34 5.57 -3.57
C GLY A 218 -11.39 5.57 -2.04
N VAL A 219 -10.52 6.36 -1.38
CA VAL A 219 -10.61 6.61 0.06
C VAL A 219 -11.33 7.94 0.25
N LEU A 220 -12.55 7.88 0.77
CA LEU A 220 -13.33 9.08 1.08
C LEU A 220 -12.81 9.74 2.36
N PRO A 221 -12.90 11.07 2.48
CA PRO A 221 -12.54 11.77 3.69
C PRO A 221 -13.27 11.19 4.89
N PHE A 222 -12.54 10.86 5.93
CA PHE A 222 -13.11 10.36 7.17
C PHE A 222 -13.94 11.47 7.84
N THR A 223 -15.14 11.12 8.29
CA THR A 223 -16.04 12.07 8.94
C THR A 223 -15.60 12.29 10.38
N ASN A 224 -15.34 13.55 10.75
CA ASN A 224 -15.15 13.89 12.15
C ASN A 224 -16.51 13.97 12.86
N LEU A 225 -16.70 13.14 13.89
CA LEU A 225 -17.89 13.10 14.76
C LEU A 225 -17.67 13.77 16.12
N SER A 226 -16.54 14.48 16.27
CA SER A 226 -16.17 15.26 17.45
C SER A 226 -16.34 16.76 17.19
N ASP A 227 -16.04 17.59 18.17
CA ASP A 227 -15.94 19.03 17.98
C ASP A 227 -14.81 19.37 17.00
N GLY A 228 -14.95 20.46 16.22
CA GLY A 228 -14.13 20.78 15.04
C GLY A 228 -12.60 20.79 15.19
N ALA A 229 -12.09 20.71 16.42
CA ALA A 229 -10.65 20.67 16.68
C ALA A 229 -9.91 19.43 16.14
N ASP A 230 -10.62 18.32 15.87
CA ASP A 230 -10.03 17.05 15.42
C ASP A 230 -10.19 16.84 13.89
N GLU A 231 -10.61 17.84 13.13
CA GLU A 231 -10.83 17.76 11.69
C GLU A 231 -9.52 17.44 10.95
N TYR A 232 -8.42 18.08 11.34
CA TYR A 232 -7.10 17.83 10.75
C TYR A 232 -6.62 16.38 10.97
N PHE A 233 -7.00 15.73 12.07
CA PHE A 233 -6.66 14.33 12.32
C PHE A 233 -7.42 13.40 11.37
N ALA A 234 -8.70 13.65 11.13
CA ALA A 234 -9.49 12.86 10.20
C ALA A 234 -8.99 13.01 8.76
N ASP A 235 -8.61 14.23 8.36
CA ASP A 235 -8.03 14.50 7.05
C ASP A 235 -6.65 13.87 6.88
N GLY A 236 -5.77 14.02 7.87
CA GLY A 236 -4.44 13.41 7.86
C GLY A 236 -4.50 11.89 7.81
N LEU A 237 -5.35 11.25 8.62
CA LEU A 237 -5.58 9.81 8.57
C LEU A 237 -6.03 9.35 7.17
N THR A 238 -6.90 10.13 6.53
CA THR A 238 -7.34 9.84 5.16
C THR A 238 -6.19 9.90 4.17
N GLU A 239 -5.33 10.90 4.25
CA GLU A 239 -4.16 11.08 3.38
C GLU A 239 -3.14 9.96 3.58
N ASP A 240 -2.82 9.61 4.83
CA ASP A 240 -1.89 8.54 5.14
C ASP A 240 -2.43 7.19 4.65
N LEU A 241 -3.73 6.95 4.76
CA LEU A 241 -4.34 5.73 4.25
C LEU A 241 -4.28 5.68 2.71
N ILE A 242 -4.53 6.80 2.02
CA ILE A 242 -4.33 6.91 0.56
C ILE A 242 -2.88 6.56 0.21
N HIS A 243 -1.91 7.12 0.93
CA HIS A 243 -0.49 6.84 0.70
C HIS A 243 -0.16 5.38 0.95
N ALA A 244 -0.52 4.84 2.13
CA ALA A 244 -0.21 3.45 2.50
C ALA A 244 -0.78 2.42 1.51
N LEU A 245 -2.02 2.66 1.04
CA LEU A 245 -2.66 1.80 0.06
C LEU A 245 -2.04 1.94 -1.34
N SER A 246 -1.56 3.14 -1.72
CA SER A 246 -0.94 3.37 -3.04
C SER A 246 0.40 2.65 -3.24
N LEU A 247 1.03 2.18 -2.15
CA LEU A 247 2.25 1.38 -2.21
C LEU A 247 2.03 -0.08 -2.64
N GLN A 248 0.78 -0.47 -2.84
CA GLN A 248 0.42 -1.80 -3.38
C GLN A 248 0.37 -1.75 -4.91
N SER A 249 0.88 -2.79 -5.57
CA SER A 249 0.99 -2.83 -7.04
C SER A 249 -0.21 -3.48 -7.76
N PHE A 250 -1.21 -3.99 -7.04
CA PHE A 250 -2.29 -4.81 -7.61
C PHE A 250 -3.67 -4.13 -7.67
N TYR A 251 -3.78 -2.87 -7.27
CA TYR A 251 -4.90 -1.97 -7.49
C TYR A 251 -4.40 -0.53 -7.61
N ARG A 252 -5.26 0.35 -8.07
CA ARG A 252 -4.98 1.78 -8.18
C ARG A 252 -5.73 2.53 -7.09
N VAL A 253 -5.07 3.46 -6.43
CA VAL A 253 -5.70 4.32 -5.43
C VAL A 253 -5.89 5.71 -6.02
N LEU A 254 -7.10 6.23 -5.88
CA LEU A 254 -7.40 7.59 -6.31
C LEU A 254 -6.74 8.61 -5.38
N SER A 255 -6.24 9.68 -5.97
CA SER A 255 -5.61 10.76 -5.21
C SER A 255 -6.61 11.47 -4.29
N ARG A 256 -6.10 12.17 -3.29
CA ARG A 256 -6.86 13.06 -2.40
C ARG A 256 -7.80 13.98 -3.18
N ASN A 257 -7.30 14.61 -4.21
CA ASN A 257 -8.06 15.57 -5.01
C ASN A 257 -9.27 14.97 -5.72
N SER A 258 -9.28 13.65 -5.95
CA SER A 258 -10.43 12.95 -6.53
C SER A 258 -11.53 12.67 -5.51
N THR A 259 -11.20 12.50 -4.22
CA THR A 259 -12.13 12.05 -3.19
C THR A 259 -12.57 13.15 -2.23
N PHE A 260 -11.71 14.11 -1.90
CA PHE A 260 -12.02 15.23 -0.98
C PHE A 260 -13.16 16.17 -1.43
N PRO A 261 -13.45 16.37 -2.72
CA PRO A 261 -14.64 17.12 -3.15
C PRO A 261 -15.97 16.55 -2.64
N PHE A 262 -15.98 15.29 -2.15
CA PHE A 262 -17.16 14.65 -1.56
C PHE A 262 -17.28 14.83 -0.06
N LYS A 263 -16.32 15.49 0.60
CA LYS A 263 -16.37 15.78 2.03
C LYS A 263 -17.64 16.52 2.42
N GLY A 264 -18.36 16.01 3.41
CA GLY A 264 -19.60 16.60 3.88
C GLY A 264 -20.81 16.49 2.93
N ARG A 265 -20.66 15.85 1.77
CA ARG A 265 -21.78 15.62 0.84
C ARG A 265 -22.55 14.37 1.23
N ASN A 266 -23.86 14.50 1.38
CA ASN A 266 -24.75 13.38 1.64
C ASN A 266 -25.13 12.66 0.33
N LEU A 267 -24.17 11.97 -0.27
CA LEU A 267 -24.34 11.17 -1.49
C LEU A 267 -24.16 9.69 -1.17
N SER A 268 -24.89 8.84 -1.91
CA SER A 268 -24.68 7.39 -1.75
C SER A 268 -23.31 6.95 -2.30
N ALA A 269 -22.70 5.95 -1.68
CA ALA A 269 -21.44 5.37 -2.11
C ALA A 269 -21.46 5.00 -3.60
N ARG A 270 -22.59 4.50 -4.11
CA ARG A 270 -22.77 4.14 -5.51
C ARG A 270 -22.69 5.36 -6.46
N LEU A 271 -23.24 6.50 -6.07
CA LEU A 271 -23.17 7.73 -6.88
C LEU A 271 -21.74 8.28 -6.88
N ILE A 272 -21.10 8.31 -5.71
CA ILE A 272 -19.71 8.74 -5.59
C ILE A 272 -18.80 7.85 -6.45
N ALA A 273 -18.91 6.54 -6.31
CA ALA A 273 -18.10 5.59 -7.06
C ALA A 273 -18.20 5.76 -8.58
N ARG A 274 -19.41 5.97 -9.08
CA ARG A 274 -19.64 6.23 -10.51
C ARG A 274 -19.02 7.53 -10.97
N GLU A 275 -19.07 8.58 -10.14
CA GLU A 275 -18.50 9.88 -10.47
C GLU A 275 -16.98 9.85 -10.57
N ILE A 276 -16.31 8.99 -9.76
CA ILE A 276 -14.85 8.88 -9.74
C ILE A 276 -14.30 7.58 -10.36
N ASP A 277 -15.18 6.78 -10.98
CA ASP A 277 -14.85 5.48 -11.58
C ASP A 277 -14.16 4.51 -10.60
N ALA A 278 -14.64 4.49 -9.34
CA ALA A 278 -14.07 3.62 -8.30
C ALA A 278 -14.77 2.26 -8.27
N SER A 279 -13.97 1.17 -8.25
CA SER A 279 -14.44 -0.20 -8.04
C SER A 279 -14.81 -0.45 -6.58
N TYR A 280 -14.07 0.16 -5.67
CA TYR A 280 -14.23 0.05 -4.22
C TYR A 280 -14.12 1.42 -3.56
N LEU A 281 -14.88 1.61 -2.46
CA LEU A 281 -14.78 2.80 -1.63
C LEU A 281 -14.41 2.42 -0.20
N ILE A 282 -13.51 3.19 0.37
CA ILE A 282 -13.19 3.17 1.80
C ILE A 282 -13.76 4.45 2.38
N GLN A 283 -14.54 4.30 3.44
CA GLN A 283 -15.07 5.42 4.20
C GLN A 283 -14.97 5.14 5.70
N GLY A 284 -15.06 6.18 6.52
CA GLY A 284 -14.95 5.99 7.95
C GLY A 284 -15.30 7.23 8.74
N SER A 285 -15.17 7.12 10.05
CA SER A 285 -15.36 8.23 10.97
C SER A 285 -14.35 8.22 12.10
N VAL A 286 -14.05 9.40 12.60
CA VAL A 286 -13.22 9.64 13.77
C VAL A 286 -14.09 10.27 14.85
N ARG A 287 -14.01 9.76 16.07
CA ARG A 287 -14.71 10.31 17.23
C ARG A 287 -13.80 10.37 18.44
N ARG A 288 -13.62 11.54 19.00
CA ARG A 288 -12.91 11.76 20.25
C ARG A 288 -13.86 11.80 21.43
N ALA A 289 -13.45 11.20 22.54
CA ALA A 289 -14.16 11.24 23.82
C ALA A 289 -13.13 11.37 24.97
N GLY A 290 -12.82 12.59 25.37
CA GLY A 290 -11.76 12.87 26.34
C GLY A 290 -10.39 12.51 25.77
N GLU A 291 -9.66 11.63 26.46
CA GLU A 291 -8.35 11.15 26.03
C GLU A 291 -8.40 9.90 25.12
N LYS A 292 -9.60 9.49 24.71
CA LYS A 292 -9.77 8.34 23.82
C LYS A 292 -10.25 8.78 22.45
N ILE A 293 -9.67 8.17 21.43
CA ILE A 293 -10.09 8.32 20.05
C ILE A 293 -10.62 6.97 19.53
N ARG A 294 -11.74 7.05 18.82
CA ARG A 294 -12.30 5.92 18.10
C ARG A 294 -12.28 6.21 16.62
N VAL A 295 -11.69 5.31 15.86
CA VAL A 295 -11.74 5.30 14.41
C VAL A 295 -12.58 4.10 13.96
N THR A 296 -13.53 4.34 13.07
CA THR A 296 -14.24 3.29 12.35
C THR A 296 -13.94 3.43 10.87
N ALA A 297 -13.78 2.31 10.19
CA ALA A 297 -13.58 2.27 8.75
C ALA A 297 -14.33 1.09 8.15
N GLU A 298 -14.77 1.25 6.92
CA GLU A 298 -15.43 0.21 6.15
C GLU A 298 -14.99 0.23 4.69
N LEU A 299 -14.92 -0.96 4.09
CA LEU A 299 -14.70 -1.18 2.67
C LEU A 299 -16.01 -1.59 2.02
N ILE A 300 -16.40 -0.90 0.98
CA ILE A 300 -17.68 -1.09 0.29
C ILE A 300 -17.43 -1.46 -1.16
N ALA A 301 -18.21 -2.42 -1.69
CA ALA A 301 -18.39 -2.66 -3.11
C ALA A 301 -19.60 -1.83 -3.59
N PRO A 302 -19.41 -0.66 -4.24
CA PRO A 302 -20.50 0.30 -4.45
C PRO A 302 -21.59 -0.20 -5.40
N GLU A 303 -21.24 -1.07 -6.36
CA GLU A 303 -22.21 -1.59 -7.33
C GLU A 303 -23.24 -2.54 -6.68
N SER A 304 -22.82 -3.43 -5.77
CA SER A 304 -23.71 -4.31 -5.01
C SER A 304 -24.28 -3.62 -3.76
N GLY A 305 -23.61 -2.58 -3.25
CA GLY A 305 -23.90 -1.98 -1.94
C GLY A 305 -23.43 -2.85 -0.78
N GLU A 306 -22.64 -3.89 -1.05
CA GLU A 306 -22.14 -4.81 -0.04
C GLU A 306 -20.98 -4.20 0.73
N GLN A 307 -21.03 -4.30 2.06
CA GLN A 307 -19.93 -3.97 2.95
C GLN A 307 -19.01 -5.19 3.07
N LEU A 308 -17.86 -5.12 2.43
CA LEU A 308 -16.90 -6.22 2.36
C LEU A 308 -16.13 -6.39 3.67
N TRP A 309 -15.87 -5.27 4.34
CA TRP A 309 -15.11 -5.27 5.59
C TRP A 309 -15.48 -4.06 6.45
N THR A 310 -15.35 -4.21 7.77
CA THR A 310 -15.45 -3.14 8.75
C THR A 310 -14.46 -3.34 9.88
N GLY A 311 -13.88 -2.23 10.36
CA GLY A 311 -12.96 -2.22 11.48
C GLY A 311 -13.26 -1.07 12.45
N ARG A 312 -12.97 -1.32 13.74
CA ARG A 312 -13.08 -0.31 14.78
C ARG A 312 -11.82 -0.34 15.63
N TYR A 313 -11.24 0.82 15.82
CA TYR A 313 -10.01 1.02 16.58
C TYR A 313 -10.27 2.02 17.70
N ASP A 314 -10.12 1.58 18.95
CA ASP A 314 -10.21 2.41 20.16
C ASP A 314 -8.79 2.57 20.72
N ARG A 315 -8.30 3.81 20.86
CA ARG A 315 -6.94 4.12 21.33
C ARG A 315 -6.94 5.28 22.30
N ASP A 316 -5.93 5.34 23.14
CA ASP A 316 -5.66 6.51 23.97
C ASP A 316 -4.90 7.56 23.15
N ILE A 317 -5.22 8.84 23.34
CA ILE A 317 -4.54 9.95 22.66
C ILE A 317 -3.22 10.18 23.40
N GLY A 318 -2.19 9.50 22.93
CA GLY A 318 -0.81 9.77 23.36
C GLY A 318 -0.13 10.74 22.40
N GLU A 319 0.88 10.26 21.69
CA GLU A 319 1.47 10.99 20.56
C GLU A 319 0.58 10.82 19.32
N LEU A 320 -0.01 11.90 18.85
CA LEU A 320 -1.05 11.89 17.83
C LEU A 320 -0.58 11.28 16.49
N PHE A 321 0.66 11.59 16.08
CA PHE A 321 1.24 11.04 14.85
C PHE A 321 1.53 9.54 14.97
N ALA A 322 2.06 9.08 16.10
CA ALA A 322 2.28 7.65 16.32
C ALA A 322 0.97 6.85 16.29
N LEU A 323 -0.11 7.46 16.81
CA LEU A 323 -1.46 6.90 16.75
C LEU A 323 -1.97 6.82 15.30
N GLN A 324 -1.75 7.87 14.52
CA GLN A 324 -2.14 7.96 13.12
C GLN A 324 -1.42 6.88 12.29
N ASP A 325 -0.10 6.74 12.46
CA ASP A 325 0.70 5.69 11.83
C ASP A 325 0.22 4.27 12.21
N GLU A 326 -0.11 4.06 13.49
CA GLU A 326 -0.61 2.77 13.95
C GLU A 326 -1.95 2.42 13.31
N ILE A 327 -2.88 3.37 13.27
CA ILE A 327 -4.20 3.17 12.69
C ILE A 327 -4.09 2.97 11.18
N THR A 328 -3.31 3.80 10.49
CA THR A 328 -3.05 3.68 9.05
C THR A 328 -2.47 2.32 8.69
N THR A 329 -1.47 1.86 9.45
CA THR A 329 -0.86 0.54 9.28
C THR A 329 -1.90 -0.57 9.44
N SER A 330 -2.72 -0.50 10.50
CA SER A 330 -3.74 -1.52 10.78
C SER A 330 -4.84 -1.53 9.73
N LEU A 331 -5.29 -0.36 9.27
CA LEU A 331 -6.30 -0.23 8.20
C LEU A 331 -5.77 -0.76 6.86
N SER A 332 -4.56 -0.35 6.47
CA SER A 332 -3.95 -0.81 5.21
C SER A 332 -3.76 -2.33 5.19
N ALA A 333 -3.28 -2.90 6.28
CA ALA A 333 -3.09 -4.33 6.40
C ALA A 333 -4.40 -5.13 6.36
N ALA A 334 -5.50 -4.57 6.89
CA ALA A 334 -6.79 -5.23 6.90
C ALA A 334 -7.54 -5.11 5.56
N ILE A 335 -7.42 -3.96 4.89
CA ILE A 335 -8.21 -3.63 3.68
C ILE A 335 -7.62 -4.30 2.43
N ALA A 336 -6.29 -4.28 2.26
CA ALA A 336 -5.65 -4.78 1.06
C ALA A 336 -5.98 -6.26 0.73
N PRO A 337 -5.97 -7.21 1.69
CA PRO A 337 -6.38 -8.60 1.42
C PRO A 337 -7.84 -8.73 1.02
N GLU A 338 -8.73 -7.87 1.56
CA GLU A 338 -10.17 -7.93 1.26
C GLU A 338 -10.47 -7.49 -0.17
N ILE A 339 -9.78 -6.46 -0.68
CA ILE A 339 -9.87 -6.06 -2.09
C ILE A 339 -9.44 -7.22 -2.99
N PHE A 340 -8.33 -7.88 -2.67
CA PHE A 340 -7.88 -9.06 -3.42
C PHE A 340 -8.91 -10.17 -3.43
N ARG A 341 -9.48 -10.47 -2.26
CA ARG A 341 -10.49 -11.52 -2.12
C ARG A 341 -11.75 -11.19 -2.92
N ALA A 342 -12.21 -9.94 -2.87
CA ALA A 342 -13.37 -9.49 -3.62
C ALA A 342 -13.15 -9.57 -5.13
N GLU A 343 -11.99 -9.14 -5.64
CA GLU A 343 -11.62 -9.27 -7.06
C GLU A 343 -11.54 -10.74 -7.49
N ALA A 344 -10.92 -11.58 -6.67
CA ALA A 344 -10.83 -13.02 -6.95
C ALA A 344 -12.21 -13.68 -7.06
N LEU A 345 -13.13 -13.34 -6.16
CA LEU A 345 -14.50 -13.86 -6.17
C LEU A 345 -15.33 -13.31 -7.34
N ALA A 346 -15.21 -12.02 -7.65
CA ALA A 346 -15.94 -11.38 -8.75
C ALA A 346 -15.58 -11.99 -10.11
N ARG A 347 -14.32 -12.37 -10.32
CA ARG A 347 -13.81 -12.93 -11.58
C ARG A 347 -13.78 -14.46 -11.62
N GLY A 348 -14.16 -15.13 -10.55
CA GLY A 348 -14.24 -16.59 -10.47
C GLY A 348 -15.32 -17.25 -11.34
N ARG A 349 -16.11 -16.48 -12.10
CA ARG A 349 -17.19 -16.97 -12.97
C ARG A 349 -16.63 -17.36 -14.35
N PRO A 350 -17.13 -18.46 -14.97
CA PRO A 350 -16.70 -18.86 -16.30
C PRO A 350 -17.20 -17.83 -17.34
N ALA A 351 -16.28 -17.17 -18.00
CA ALA A 351 -16.51 -16.35 -19.19
C ALA A 351 -15.36 -16.59 -20.15
N GLY A 352 -15.64 -16.59 -21.46
CA GLY A 352 -14.76 -16.78 -22.62
C GLY A 352 -13.22 -16.74 -22.44
N ASP A 353 -12.47 -16.31 -23.39
CA ASP A 353 -10.99 -16.27 -23.33
C ASP A 353 -10.49 -15.47 -22.11
N LEU A 354 -9.97 -16.21 -21.12
CA LEU A 354 -9.48 -15.64 -19.87
C LEU A 354 -8.06 -15.11 -20.06
N THR A 355 -7.82 -13.86 -19.62
CA THR A 355 -6.49 -13.25 -19.56
C THR A 355 -5.62 -13.92 -18.50
N ALA A 356 -4.32 -13.68 -18.53
CA ALA A 356 -3.39 -14.13 -17.48
C ALA A 356 -3.82 -13.64 -16.09
N TRP A 357 -4.31 -12.39 -16.01
CA TRP A 357 -4.81 -11.79 -14.78
C TRP A 357 -6.06 -12.49 -14.24
N ASP A 358 -7.00 -12.86 -15.13
CA ASP A 358 -8.19 -13.60 -14.70
C ASP A 358 -7.84 -15.00 -14.17
N ARG A 359 -6.85 -15.68 -14.79
CA ARG A 359 -6.32 -16.96 -14.28
C ARG A 359 -5.68 -16.79 -12.91
N PHE A 360 -4.89 -15.74 -12.73
CA PHE A 360 -4.28 -15.42 -11.44
C PHE A 360 -5.34 -15.18 -10.36
N LEU A 361 -6.36 -14.33 -10.60
CA LEU A 361 -7.42 -14.04 -9.65
C LEU A 361 -8.26 -15.30 -9.30
N ARG A 362 -8.53 -16.17 -10.25
CA ARG A 362 -9.15 -17.47 -9.99
C ARG A 362 -8.27 -18.35 -9.12
N GLY A 363 -6.97 -18.38 -9.38
CA GLY A 363 -5.99 -19.06 -8.52
C GLY A 363 -6.05 -18.54 -7.09
N LEU A 364 -6.13 -17.22 -6.90
CA LEU A 364 -6.30 -16.60 -5.59
C LEU A 364 -7.59 -17.02 -4.89
N SER A 365 -8.71 -17.11 -5.61
CA SER A 365 -9.97 -17.59 -5.05
C SER A 365 -9.84 -18.98 -4.43
N HIS A 366 -9.12 -19.88 -5.10
CA HIS A 366 -8.80 -21.19 -4.56
C HIS A 366 -7.80 -21.13 -3.43
N TYR A 367 -6.75 -20.31 -3.55
CA TYR A 367 -5.75 -20.13 -2.51
C TYR A 367 -6.35 -19.73 -1.16
N TYR A 368 -7.32 -18.81 -1.15
CA TYR A 368 -7.99 -18.35 0.10
C TYR A 368 -8.88 -19.40 0.76
N ARG A 369 -9.26 -20.48 0.09
CA ARG A 369 -10.06 -21.57 0.71
C ARG A 369 -9.23 -22.50 1.57
N GLN A 370 -7.92 -22.51 1.43
CA GLN A 370 -6.97 -23.21 2.30
C GLN A 370 -7.23 -24.72 2.47
N THR A 371 -7.74 -25.38 1.43
CA THR A 371 -7.83 -26.85 1.38
C THR A 371 -6.76 -27.46 0.47
N SER A 372 -6.37 -28.70 0.70
CA SER A 372 -5.39 -29.39 -0.15
C SER A 372 -5.79 -29.45 -1.63
N ALA A 373 -7.08 -29.70 -1.92
CA ALA A 373 -7.59 -29.73 -3.29
C ALA A 373 -7.59 -28.36 -3.96
N ASP A 374 -8.01 -27.31 -3.22
CA ASP A 374 -7.96 -25.93 -3.71
C ASP A 374 -6.52 -25.46 -3.89
N PHE A 375 -5.59 -25.93 -3.07
CA PHE A 375 -4.16 -25.63 -3.17
C PHE A 375 -3.58 -26.14 -4.51
N GLU A 376 -3.84 -27.39 -4.90
CA GLU A 376 -3.40 -27.94 -6.18
C GLU A 376 -3.99 -27.16 -7.37
N THR A 377 -5.28 -26.82 -7.28
CA THR A 377 -5.99 -26.03 -8.29
C THR A 377 -5.39 -24.62 -8.42
N ALA A 378 -5.10 -23.96 -7.30
CA ALA A 378 -4.49 -22.63 -7.31
C ALA A 378 -3.10 -22.64 -7.93
N MET A 379 -2.26 -23.63 -7.59
CA MET A 379 -0.93 -23.78 -8.21
C MET A 379 -1.00 -24.00 -9.73
N ALA A 380 -1.97 -24.79 -10.20
CA ALA A 380 -2.18 -24.99 -11.64
C ALA A 380 -2.57 -23.69 -12.33
N LEU A 381 -3.50 -22.94 -11.76
CA LEU A 381 -3.97 -21.66 -12.31
C LEU A 381 -2.86 -20.58 -12.31
N PHE A 382 -2.00 -20.54 -11.30
CA PHE A 382 -0.85 -19.63 -11.31
C PHE A 382 0.16 -20.01 -12.39
N LYS A 383 0.42 -21.29 -12.61
CA LYS A 383 1.27 -21.76 -13.73
C LYS A 383 0.67 -21.38 -15.09
N GLU A 384 -0.65 -21.55 -15.26
CA GLU A 384 -1.34 -21.12 -16.47
C GLU A 384 -1.25 -19.60 -16.68
N ALA A 385 -1.41 -18.81 -15.61
CA ALA A 385 -1.28 -17.36 -15.66
C ALA A 385 0.13 -16.93 -16.11
N ILE A 386 1.18 -17.56 -15.57
CA ILE A 386 2.57 -17.33 -15.96
C ILE A 386 2.84 -17.75 -17.41
N ALA A 387 2.21 -18.83 -17.88
CA ALA A 387 2.36 -19.29 -19.26
C ALA A 387 1.69 -18.33 -20.27
N LEU A 388 0.54 -17.75 -19.90
CA LEU A 388 -0.17 -16.76 -20.71
C LEU A 388 0.53 -15.40 -20.71
N ASP A 389 1.08 -15.00 -19.58
CA ASP A 389 1.86 -13.76 -19.46
C ASP A 389 3.14 -13.99 -18.64
N PRO A 390 4.26 -14.21 -19.33
CA PRO A 390 5.55 -14.39 -18.68
C PRO A 390 6.04 -13.16 -17.90
N ALA A 391 5.47 -11.98 -18.09
CA ALA A 391 5.81 -10.76 -17.34
C ALA A 391 4.99 -10.58 -16.06
N LEU A 392 4.00 -11.44 -15.79
CA LEU A 392 3.15 -11.34 -14.59
C LEU A 392 3.92 -11.73 -13.32
N ALA A 393 4.62 -10.75 -12.74
CA ALA A 393 5.50 -10.92 -11.57
C ALA A 393 4.78 -11.50 -10.35
N ILE A 394 3.58 -10.98 -10.04
CA ILE A 394 2.81 -11.36 -8.85
C ILE A 394 2.42 -12.84 -8.85
N ALA A 395 2.11 -13.43 -10.00
CA ALA A 395 1.78 -14.85 -10.09
C ALA A 395 2.97 -15.75 -9.72
N ARG A 396 4.20 -15.32 -10.05
CA ARG A 396 5.43 -16.02 -9.62
C ARG A 396 5.64 -15.96 -8.13
N ALA A 397 5.46 -14.79 -7.51
CA ALA A 397 5.58 -14.62 -6.06
C ALA A 397 4.58 -15.52 -5.32
N TYR A 398 3.32 -15.56 -5.78
CA TYR A 398 2.31 -16.44 -5.18
C TYR A 398 2.62 -17.93 -5.39
N LEU A 399 3.10 -18.32 -6.56
CA LEU A 399 3.49 -19.70 -6.81
C LEU A 399 4.65 -20.13 -5.91
N ALA A 400 5.67 -19.28 -5.77
CA ALA A 400 6.77 -19.51 -4.83
C ALA A 400 6.29 -19.62 -3.38
N THR A 401 5.37 -18.74 -2.96
CA THR A 401 4.74 -18.79 -1.63
C THR A 401 4.04 -20.12 -1.40
N MET A 402 3.24 -20.56 -2.36
CA MET A 402 2.52 -21.83 -2.25
C MET A 402 3.45 -23.04 -2.16
N MET A 403 4.54 -23.05 -2.92
CA MET A 403 5.52 -24.12 -2.83
C MET A 403 6.09 -24.26 -1.43
N THR A 404 6.41 -23.14 -0.77
CA THR A 404 6.91 -23.16 0.63
C THR A 404 5.83 -23.56 1.63
N GLN A 405 4.62 -23.02 1.50
CA GLN A 405 3.50 -23.37 2.37
C GLN A 405 3.12 -24.85 2.26
N GLY A 406 3.12 -25.39 1.06
CA GLY A 406 2.82 -26.81 0.83
C GLY A 406 3.79 -27.73 1.58
N VAL A 407 5.06 -27.34 1.69
CA VAL A 407 6.04 -28.08 2.52
C VAL A 407 5.69 -27.97 4.00
N HIS A 408 5.33 -26.78 4.50
CA HIS A 408 5.00 -26.54 5.91
C HIS A 408 3.74 -27.28 6.35
N PHE A 409 2.73 -27.34 5.47
CA PHE A 409 1.52 -28.13 5.69
C PHE A 409 1.75 -29.65 5.56
N GLY A 410 2.83 -30.05 4.89
CA GLY A 410 3.08 -31.44 4.56
C GLY A 410 2.30 -31.93 3.34
N TRP A 411 1.75 -31.03 2.53
CA TRP A 411 1.05 -31.35 1.28
C TRP A 411 2.01 -31.60 0.11
N ILE A 412 3.17 -30.96 0.15
CA ILE A 412 4.24 -31.14 -0.84
C ILE A 412 5.47 -31.72 -0.13
N ARG A 413 6.11 -32.67 -0.78
CA ARG A 413 7.39 -33.21 -0.31
C ARG A 413 8.49 -32.17 -0.50
N SER A 414 9.24 -31.89 0.57
CA SER A 414 10.44 -31.05 0.50
C SER A 414 11.54 -31.76 -0.30
N THR A 415 11.95 -31.18 -1.41
CA THR A 415 13.09 -31.61 -2.22
C THR A 415 13.95 -30.41 -2.57
N GLN A 416 15.20 -30.64 -2.95
CA GLN A 416 16.11 -29.57 -3.33
C GLN A 416 15.59 -28.83 -4.58
N GLU A 417 15.10 -29.58 -5.56
CA GLU A 417 14.56 -29.06 -6.82
C GLU A 417 13.36 -28.13 -6.57
N LEU A 418 12.51 -28.44 -5.57
CA LEU A 418 11.39 -27.58 -5.18
C LEU A 418 11.87 -26.23 -4.67
N TRP A 419 12.88 -26.24 -3.78
CA TRP A 419 13.42 -25.01 -3.20
C TRP A 419 14.18 -24.16 -4.22
N GLU A 420 14.87 -24.81 -5.18
CA GLU A 420 15.53 -24.13 -6.30
C GLU A 420 14.50 -23.47 -7.22
N ALA A 421 13.44 -24.19 -7.59
CA ALA A 421 12.36 -23.65 -8.43
C ALA A 421 11.59 -22.50 -7.73
N ALA A 422 11.33 -22.62 -6.42
CA ALA A 422 10.71 -21.54 -5.66
C ALA A 422 11.60 -20.30 -5.60
N MET A 423 12.92 -20.48 -5.45
CA MET A 423 13.90 -19.39 -5.44
C MET A 423 13.98 -18.69 -6.80
N GLU A 424 14.00 -19.44 -7.90
CA GLU A 424 13.99 -18.90 -9.26
C GLU A 424 12.73 -18.04 -9.50
N LEU A 425 11.55 -18.56 -9.13
CA LEU A 425 10.30 -17.81 -9.22
C LEU A 425 10.31 -16.50 -8.43
N ALA A 426 10.87 -16.51 -7.22
CA ALA A 426 10.97 -15.31 -6.39
C ALA A 426 11.96 -14.29 -6.97
N GLN A 427 13.11 -14.74 -7.46
CA GLN A 427 14.09 -13.90 -8.13
C GLN A 427 13.54 -13.28 -9.42
N ASP A 428 12.84 -14.07 -10.22
CA ASP A 428 12.15 -13.60 -11.41
C ASP A 428 11.07 -12.56 -11.07
N SER A 429 10.32 -12.80 -10.00
CA SER A 429 9.30 -11.85 -9.55
C SER A 429 9.91 -10.49 -9.18
N VAL A 430 11.03 -10.49 -8.44
CA VAL A 430 11.76 -9.25 -8.10
C VAL A 430 12.35 -8.57 -9.35
N ARG A 431 12.86 -9.35 -10.32
CA ARG A 431 13.41 -8.81 -11.57
C ARG A 431 12.32 -8.15 -12.43
N LEU A 432 11.13 -8.74 -12.47
CA LEU A 432 9.99 -8.26 -13.25
C LEU A 432 9.26 -7.09 -12.57
N ASP A 433 9.20 -7.06 -11.24
CA ASP A 433 8.65 -5.95 -10.46
C ASP A 433 9.60 -5.60 -9.31
N PRO A 434 10.61 -4.74 -9.55
CA PRO A 434 11.59 -4.35 -8.55
C PRO A 434 11.03 -3.44 -7.45
N ARG A 435 9.77 -3.00 -7.55
CA ARG A 435 9.08 -2.20 -6.54
C ARG A 435 8.12 -3.00 -5.67
N SER A 436 7.99 -4.29 -5.90
CA SER A 436 7.08 -5.15 -5.13
C SER A 436 7.67 -5.50 -3.76
N SER A 437 7.16 -4.89 -2.68
CA SER A 437 7.46 -5.30 -1.29
C SER A 437 7.19 -6.78 -1.09
N PHE A 438 6.08 -7.30 -1.65
CA PHE A 438 5.71 -8.70 -1.55
C PHE A 438 6.74 -9.63 -2.21
N ALA A 439 7.23 -9.31 -3.41
CA ALA A 439 8.24 -10.13 -4.09
C ALA A 439 9.55 -10.21 -3.28
N PHE A 440 10.03 -9.07 -2.75
CA PHE A 440 11.21 -9.04 -1.87
C PHE A 440 10.97 -9.78 -0.56
N SER A 441 9.76 -9.75 0.00
CA SER A 441 9.41 -10.50 1.21
C SER A 441 9.49 -12.01 0.98
N ILE A 442 8.98 -12.49 -0.15
CA ILE A 442 9.07 -13.93 -0.50
C ILE A 442 10.52 -14.35 -0.75
N LEU A 443 11.30 -13.50 -1.44
CA LEU A 443 12.72 -13.75 -1.65
C LEU A 443 13.48 -13.82 -0.30
N ALA A 444 13.19 -12.90 0.62
CA ALA A 444 13.76 -12.91 1.97
C ALA A 444 13.40 -14.18 2.75
N TYR A 445 12.13 -14.57 2.71
CA TYR A 445 11.66 -15.79 3.37
C TYR A 445 12.37 -17.05 2.84
N LEU A 446 12.51 -17.16 1.52
CA LEU A 446 13.23 -18.28 0.89
C LEU A 446 14.71 -18.30 1.26
N HIS A 447 15.37 -17.15 1.32
CA HIS A 447 16.75 -17.04 1.79
C HIS A 447 16.86 -17.50 3.26
N ALA A 448 15.95 -17.05 4.13
CA ALA A 448 15.91 -17.47 5.53
C ALA A 448 15.74 -18.99 5.66
N MET A 449 14.77 -19.57 4.93
CA MET A 449 14.51 -21.01 4.96
C MET A 449 15.67 -21.86 4.40
N GLN A 450 16.60 -21.27 3.67
CA GLN A 450 17.83 -21.91 3.17
C GLN A 450 19.07 -21.56 4.01
N GLY A 451 18.91 -20.87 5.13
CA GLY A 451 20.02 -20.46 6.01
C GLY A 451 20.92 -19.37 5.44
N ARG A 452 20.50 -18.67 4.38
CA ARG A 452 21.22 -17.54 3.76
C ARG A 452 20.85 -16.23 4.47
N ILE A 453 21.33 -16.09 5.71
CA ILE A 453 20.82 -15.10 6.67
C ILE A 453 21.07 -13.66 6.21
N GLU A 454 22.28 -13.33 5.73
CA GLU A 454 22.58 -11.98 5.24
C GLU A 454 21.70 -11.58 4.04
N ALA A 455 21.56 -12.49 3.08
CA ALA A 455 20.70 -12.25 1.92
C ALA A 455 19.21 -12.10 2.31
N ALA A 456 18.75 -12.82 3.34
CA ALA A 456 17.40 -12.68 3.87
C ALA A 456 17.20 -11.29 4.49
N HIS A 457 18.14 -10.83 5.32
CA HIS A 457 18.07 -9.50 5.91
C HIS A 457 18.19 -8.38 4.88
N ASP A 458 19.00 -8.54 3.82
CA ASP A 458 19.11 -7.57 2.73
C ASP A 458 17.79 -7.45 1.95
N ALA A 459 17.20 -8.58 1.59
CA ALA A 459 15.94 -8.59 0.86
C ALA A 459 14.79 -8.02 1.69
N ILE A 460 14.71 -8.36 2.99
CA ILE A 460 13.62 -7.86 3.82
C ILE A 460 13.75 -6.36 4.13
N ARG A 461 14.97 -5.82 4.25
CA ARG A 461 15.17 -4.36 4.35
C ARG A 461 14.65 -3.63 3.12
N LYS A 462 14.87 -4.17 1.92
CA LYS A 462 14.32 -3.62 0.67
C LYS A 462 12.80 -3.68 0.65
N ALA A 463 12.20 -4.81 1.06
CA ALA A 463 10.74 -4.94 1.14
C ALA A 463 10.12 -3.87 2.04
N ILE A 464 10.69 -3.67 3.23
CA ILE A 464 10.20 -2.68 4.21
C ILE A 464 10.43 -1.24 3.73
N ALA A 465 11.53 -0.96 3.05
CA ALA A 465 11.79 0.35 2.46
C ALA A 465 10.78 0.69 1.35
N LEU A 466 10.38 -0.31 0.55
CA LEU A 466 9.36 -0.15 -0.49
C LEU A 466 7.95 0.06 0.08
N ASN A 467 7.61 -0.66 1.15
CA ASN A 467 6.33 -0.49 1.82
C ASN A 467 6.46 -0.67 3.34
N PRO A 468 6.64 0.42 4.10
CA PRO A 468 6.74 0.39 5.56
C PRO A 468 5.48 -0.14 6.27
N TYR A 469 4.32 -0.07 5.62
CA TYR A 469 3.02 -0.51 6.14
C TYR A 469 2.71 -1.99 5.86
N ASP A 470 3.58 -2.69 5.14
CA ASP A 470 3.39 -4.12 4.83
C ASP A 470 3.67 -4.99 6.07
N MET A 471 2.58 -5.38 6.75
CA MET A 471 2.68 -6.27 7.92
C MET A 471 3.15 -7.68 7.54
N GLY A 472 2.95 -8.10 6.31
CA GLY A 472 3.53 -9.32 5.78
C GLY A 472 5.05 -9.27 5.76
N ALA A 473 5.63 -8.17 5.27
CA ALA A 473 7.07 -7.95 5.30
C ALA A 473 7.62 -7.91 6.73
N ARG A 474 6.90 -7.27 7.68
CA ARG A 474 7.26 -7.27 9.09
C ARG A 474 7.26 -8.67 9.71
N GLY A 475 6.27 -9.49 9.37
CA GLY A 475 6.24 -10.89 9.81
C GLY A 475 7.37 -11.73 9.22
N VAL A 476 7.71 -11.52 7.93
CA VAL A 476 8.89 -12.16 7.32
C VAL A 476 10.18 -11.67 7.97
N GLN A 477 10.28 -10.40 8.37
CA GLN A 477 11.39 -9.91 9.19
C GLN A 477 11.51 -10.71 10.48
N GLY A 478 10.39 -10.97 11.16
CA GLY A 478 10.35 -11.86 12.34
C GLY A 478 10.82 -13.29 12.04
N ALA A 479 10.46 -13.85 10.87
CA ALA A 479 10.97 -15.15 10.43
C ALA A 479 12.49 -15.13 10.19
N CYS A 480 13.05 -14.06 9.64
CA CYS A 480 14.49 -13.88 9.48
C CYS A 480 15.20 -13.87 10.86
N HIS A 481 14.67 -13.15 11.84
CA HIS A 481 15.21 -13.14 13.21
C HIS A 481 15.10 -14.50 13.89
N LEU A 482 13.98 -15.22 13.70
CA LEU A 482 13.84 -16.59 14.21
C LEU A 482 14.98 -17.50 13.73
N VAL A 483 15.26 -17.48 12.41
CA VAL A 483 16.34 -18.31 11.84
C VAL A 483 17.72 -17.83 12.28
N SER A 484 17.88 -16.54 12.55
CA SER A 484 19.13 -15.93 13.04
C SER A 484 19.43 -16.20 14.52
N GLY A 485 18.47 -16.77 15.29
CA GLY A 485 18.60 -16.99 16.72
C GLY A 485 18.10 -15.83 17.61
N ASP A 486 17.61 -14.74 17.01
CA ASP A 486 17.11 -13.58 17.73
C ASP A 486 15.63 -13.75 18.11
N HIS A 487 15.31 -14.79 18.89
CA HIS A 487 13.94 -15.25 19.16
C HIS A 487 13.05 -14.19 19.83
N ARG A 488 13.62 -13.30 20.65
CA ARG A 488 12.84 -12.22 21.32
C ARG A 488 12.36 -11.19 20.31
N GLU A 489 13.23 -10.77 19.39
CA GLU A 489 12.88 -9.85 18.32
C GLU A 489 11.89 -10.51 17.34
N ALA A 490 12.09 -11.79 17.03
CA ALA A 490 11.14 -12.57 16.24
C ALA A 490 9.74 -12.54 16.86
N ILE A 491 9.61 -12.78 18.18
CA ILE A 491 8.32 -12.74 18.88
C ILE A 491 7.69 -11.35 18.79
N ALA A 492 8.46 -10.28 19.00
CA ALA A 492 7.94 -8.90 18.93
C ALA A 492 7.35 -8.59 17.54
N LEU A 493 8.12 -8.86 16.48
CA LEU A 493 7.71 -8.60 15.10
C LEU A 493 6.54 -9.49 14.64
N LEU A 494 6.58 -10.78 14.96
CA LEU A 494 5.51 -11.72 14.62
C LEU A 494 4.22 -11.39 15.38
N THR A 495 4.30 -11.01 16.65
CA THR A 495 3.14 -10.59 17.45
C THR A 495 2.53 -9.32 16.85
N MET A 496 3.36 -8.34 16.46
CA MET A 496 2.89 -7.14 15.75
C MET A 496 2.18 -7.52 14.44
N ALA A 497 2.76 -8.43 13.66
CA ALA A 497 2.17 -8.87 12.40
C ALA A 497 0.82 -9.58 12.61
N VAL A 498 0.66 -10.39 13.67
CA VAL A 498 -0.63 -11.01 14.04
C VAL A 498 -1.65 -9.96 14.46
N GLN A 499 -1.26 -9.03 15.32
CA GLN A 499 -2.18 -8.04 15.90
C GLN A 499 -2.65 -6.99 14.89
N ARG A 500 -1.79 -6.57 13.98
CA ARG A 500 -2.06 -5.51 13.01
C ARG A 500 -2.32 -5.99 11.58
N GLY A 501 -1.78 -7.16 11.23
CA GLY A 501 -1.80 -7.70 9.87
C GLY A 501 -3.04 -8.49 9.48
N ASN A 502 -3.91 -8.76 10.42
CA ASN A 502 -5.15 -9.52 10.31
C ASN A 502 -5.12 -10.69 9.28
N SER A 503 -5.70 -11.79 9.63
CA SER A 503 -6.19 -13.01 8.91
C SER A 503 -5.77 -13.25 7.43
N ASP A 504 -4.69 -12.69 6.93
CA ASP A 504 -4.21 -13.06 5.60
C ASP A 504 -3.62 -14.49 5.65
N PRO A 505 -4.23 -15.46 4.96
CA PRO A 505 -3.81 -16.86 5.01
C PRO A 505 -2.42 -17.10 4.39
N ARG A 506 -1.83 -16.11 3.72
CA ARG A 506 -0.44 -16.18 3.24
C ARG A 506 0.55 -16.35 4.38
N TYR A 507 0.19 -15.85 5.56
CA TYR A 507 1.12 -15.71 6.66
C TYR A 507 0.75 -16.64 7.81
N GLN A 508 1.71 -17.47 8.17
CA GLN A 508 1.57 -18.47 9.24
C GLN A 508 2.26 -17.98 10.52
N TRP A 509 2.05 -16.72 10.88
CA TRP A 509 2.70 -16.10 12.03
C TRP A 509 2.48 -16.84 13.35
N PRO A 510 1.27 -17.36 13.65
CA PRO A 510 1.07 -18.19 14.84
C PRO A 510 1.96 -19.44 14.89
N ALA A 511 2.25 -20.05 13.73
CA ALA A 511 3.16 -21.19 13.67
C ALA A 511 4.61 -20.78 14.01
N LEU A 512 5.09 -19.66 13.46
CA LEU A 512 6.43 -19.15 13.74
C LEU A 512 6.56 -18.64 15.19
N LEU A 513 5.50 -18.07 15.76
CA LEU A 513 5.44 -17.73 17.19
C LEU A 513 5.57 -18.96 18.07
N ALA A 514 4.88 -20.06 17.70
CA ALA A 514 5.02 -21.32 18.44
C ALA A 514 6.48 -21.81 18.43
N PHE A 515 7.19 -21.73 17.31
CA PHE A 515 8.62 -22.05 17.24
C PHE A 515 9.48 -21.09 18.05
N SER A 516 9.27 -19.79 17.93
CA SER A 516 10.07 -18.80 18.66
C SER A 516 9.96 -18.96 20.17
N HIS A 517 8.75 -19.22 20.68
CA HIS A 517 8.52 -19.52 22.11
C HIS A 517 9.12 -20.86 22.52
N TYR A 518 9.05 -21.89 21.65
CA TYR A 518 9.66 -23.18 21.91
C TYR A 518 11.17 -23.07 22.15
N LEU A 519 11.86 -22.33 21.27
CA LEU A 519 13.31 -22.16 21.33
C LEU A 519 13.76 -21.32 22.53
N LEU A 520 12.88 -20.51 23.12
CA LEU A 520 13.10 -19.85 24.41
C LEU A 520 12.71 -20.70 25.62
N GLY A 521 12.29 -21.96 25.44
CA GLY A 521 11.84 -22.82 26.53
C GLY A 521 10.47 -22.46 27.12
N GLN A 522 9.72 -21.60 26.46
CA GLN A 522 8.40 -21.10 26.88
C GLN A 522 7.28 -22.01 26.33
N TYR A 523 7.27 -23.27 26.78
CA TYR A 523 6.46 -24.34 26.19
C TYR A 523 4.95 -24.13 26.34
N ASP A 524 4.45 -23.50 27.43
CA ASP A 524 3.03 -23.17 27.55
C ASP A 524 2.58 -22.12 26.52
N ALA A 525 3.41 -21.11 26.26
CA ALA A 525 3.17 -20.13 25.18
C ALA A 525 3.22 -20.82 23.81
N THR A 526 4.15 -21.75 23.60
CA THR A 526 4.20 -22.61 22.39
C THR A 526 2.87 -23.32 22.16
N LEU A 527 2.29 -23.94 23.20
CA LEU A 527 1.02 -24.66 23.10
C LEU A 527 -0.16 -23.73 22.78
N SER A 528 -0.13 -22.51 23.32
CA SER A 528 -1.16 -21.51 23.06
C SER A 528 -1.14 -21.07 21.57
N TRP A 529 0.03 -20.73 21.04
CA TRP A 529 0.18 -20.36 19.64
C TRP A 529 -0.03 -21.54 18.68
N ALA A 530 0.40 -22.74 19.07
CA ALA A 530 0.12 -23.95 18.30
C ALA A 530 -1.38 -24.24 18.18
N ARG A 531 -2.17 -23.96 19.24
CA ARG A 531 -3.63 -24.08 19.21
C ARG A 531 -4.24 -23.11 18.20
N GLU A 532 -3.80 -21.86 18.21
CA GLU A 532 -4.24 -20.82 17.28
C GLU A 532 -3.94 -21.21 15.82
N ALA A 533 -2.70 -21.66 15.55
CA ALA A 533 -2.32 -22.10 14.21
C ALA A 533 -3.10 -23.34 13.74
N LEU A 534 -3.38 -24.29 14.63
CA LEU A 534 -4.13 -25.52 14.31
C LEU A 534 -5.63 -25.28 14.22
N TYR A 535 -6.16 -24.19 14.77
CA TYR A 535 -7.55 -23.79 14.57
C TYR A 535 -7.82 -23.50 13.08
N SER A 536 -6.92 -22.77 12.44
CA SER A 536 -7.01 -22.47 11.01
C SER A 536 -6.62 -23.67 10.14
N HIS A 537 -5.61 -24.44 10.56
CA HIS A 537 -5.03 -25.54 9.78
C HIS A 537 -4.79 -26.80 10.62
N PRO A 538 -5.82 -27.63 10.87
CA PRO A 538 -5.71 -28.78 11.77
C PRO A 538 -4.70 -29.87 11.36
N GLY A 539 -4.24 -29.83 10.11
CA GLY A 539 -3.26 -30.75 9.55
C GLY A 539 -1.84 -30.21 9.41
N HIS A 540 -1.55 -29.02 9.94
CA HIS A 540 -0.26 -28.35 9.75
C HIS A 540 0.90 -29.16 10.34
N LEU A 541 1.71 -29.79 9.48
CA LEU A 541 2.79 -30.71 9.86
C LEU A 541 3.72 -30.11 10.91
N GLN A 542 4.28 -28.92 10.64
CA GLN A 542 5.28 -28.34 11.53
C GLN A 542 4.70 -27.96 12.89
N VAL A 543 3.46 -27.47 12.93
CA VAL A 543 2.79 -27.09 14.18
C VAL A 543 2.41 -28.30 15.02
N LEU A 544 1.96 -29.39 14.39
CA LEU A 544 1.71 -30.65 15.11
C LEU A 544 3.01 -31.20 15.72
N ALA A 545 4.13 -31.09 15.01
CA ALA A 545 5.43 -31.55 15.49
C ALA A 545 5.94 -30.70 16.66
N VAL A 546 5.91 -29.37 16.59
CA VAL A 546 6.36 -28.51 17.70
C VAL A 546 5.44 -28.60 18.91
N LYS A 547 4.14 -28.81 18.72
CA LYS A 547 3.18 -29.09 19.82
C LYS A 547 3.55 -30.36 20.54
N ALA A 548 3.82 -31.47 19.85
CA ALA A 548 4.22 -32.74 20.44
C ALA A 548 5.54 -32.58 21.22
N ALA A 549 6.53 -31.89 20.63
CA ALA A 549 7.81 -31.63 21.28
C ALA A 549 7.65 -30.78 22.55
N ALA A 550 6.80 -29.73 22.53
CA ALA A 550 6.55 -28.89 23.71
C ALA A 550 5.89 -29.66 24.86
N LEU A 551 4.89 -30.50 24.56
CA LEU A 551 4.24 -31.36 25.54
C LEU A 551 5.25 -32.33 26.20
N ALA A 552 6.14 -32.89 25.40
CA ALA A 552 7.19 -33.80 25.90
C ALA A 552 8.21 -33.07 26.79
N GLN A 553 8.57 -31.83 26.45
CA GLN A 553 9.47 -31.02 27.28
C GLN A 553 8.82 -30.61 28.62
N LEU A 554 7.49 -30.39 28.64
CA LEU A 554 6.72 -30.16 29.88
C LEU A 554 6.51 -31.43 30.73
N GLY A 555 6.97 -32.60 30.29
CA GLY A 555 6.73 -33.86 30.98
C GLY A 555 5.30 -34.40 30.88
N ARG A 556 4.45 -33.82 29.97
CA ARG A 556 3.05 -34.22 29.72
C ARG A 556 3.01 -35.41 28.76
N ALA A 557 3.55 -36.56 29.22
CA ALA A 557 3.86 -37.73 28.38
C ALA A 557 2.66 -38.30 27.62
N GLU A 558 1.51 -38.43 28.29
CA GLU A 558 0.27 -38.97 27.65
C GLU A 558 -0.22 -38.05 26.52
N GLU A 559 -0.22 -36.75 26.76
CA GLU A 559 -0.66 -35.78 25.76
C GLU A 559 0.35 -35.66 24.62
N ALA A 560 1.65 -35.78 24.89
CA ALA A 560 2.69 -35.83 23.87
C ALA A 560 2.51 -37.05 22.96
N ALA A 561 2.24 -38.23 23.55
CA ALA A 561 1.97 -39.44 22.79
C ALA A 561 0.71 -39.34 21.91
N GLN A 562 -0.38 -38.74 22.41
CA GLN A 562 -1.59 -38.49 21.66
C GLN A 562 -1.29 -37.52 20.49
N ALA A 563 -0.58 -36.40 20.74
CA ALA A 563 -0.20 -35.45 19.71
C ALA A 563 0.67 -36.10 18.62
N THR A 564 1.62 -36.94 19.00
CA THR A 564 2.47 -37.72 18.10
C THR A 564 1.65 -38.72 17.27
N GLN A 565 0.67 -39.40 17.86
CA GLN A 565 -0.22 -40.30 17.14
C GLN A 565 -1.04 -39.56 16.08
N ILE A 566 -1.58 -38.40 16.42
CA ILE A 566 -2.29 -37.54 15.45
C ILE A 566 -1.35 -37.11 14.31
N LEU A 567 -0.13 -36.65 14.64
CA LEU A 567 0.86 -36.24 13.68
C LEU A 567 1.23 -37.38 12.72
N LEU A 568 1.55 -38.56 13.21
CA LEU A 568 1.94 -39.72 12.41
C LEU A 568 0.75 -40.32 11.62
N SER A 569 -0.48 -40.18 12.11
CA SER A 569 -1.67 -40.60 11.31
C SER A 569 -1.86 -39.75 10.06
N LYS A 570 -1.49 -38.47 10.11
CA LYS A 570 -1.56 -37.55 8.97
C LYS A 570 -0.30 -37.59 8.10
N HIS A 571 0.85 -37.86 8.71
CA HIS A 571 2.17 -37.86 8.08
C HIS A 571 2.94 -39.13 8.43
N PRO A 572 2.52 -40.32 7.91
CA PRO A 572 3.07 -41.61 8.33
C PRO A 572 4.56 -41.82 7.98
N ASP A 573 5.06 -41.02 7.05
CA ASP A 573 6.46 -41.09 6.61
C ASP A 573 7.38 -40.13 7.38
N LEU A 574 6.86 -39.43 8.39
CA LEU A 574 7.63 -38.47 9.16
C LEU A 574 8.68 -39.15 10.02
N THR A 575 9.89 -38.63 9.96
CA THR A 575 10.99 -38.96 10.89
C THR A 575 11.64 -37.68 11.37
N VAL A 576 12.29 -37.72 12.56
CA VAL A 576 13.03 -36.57 13.08
C VAL A 576 14.09 -36.10 12.09
N GLU A 577 14.86 -37.03 11.51
CA GLU A 577 15.89 -36.71 10.53
C GLU A 577 15.33 -35.97 9.31
N ARG A 578 14.22 -36.48 8.72
CA ARG A 578 13.59 -35.87 7.58
C ARG A 578 12.98 -34.52 7.92
N HIS A 579 12.38 -34.37 9.08
CA HIS A 579 11.75 -33.14 9.52
C HIS A 579 12.78 -32.04 9.71
N LEU A 580 13.89 -32.35 10.40
CA LEU A 580 14.93 -31.36 10.68
C LEU A 580 15.68 -30.86 9.43
N ARG A 581 15.65 -31.56 8.30
CA ARG A 581 16.25 -31.09 7.04
C ARG A 581 15.62 -29.80 6.51
N ASN A 582 14.43 -29.45 6.99
CA ASN A 582 13.73 -28.22 6.59
C ASN A 582 14.07 -27.01 7.48
N PHE A 583 14.94 -27.20 8.50
CA PHE A 583 15.31 -26.15 9.45
C PHE A 583 16.79 -25.82 9.32
N HIS A 584 17.09 -24.59 8.95
CA HIS A 584 18.45 -24.07 8.78
C HIS A 584 18.71 -22.96 9.81
N TRP A 585 18.34 -23.21 11.07
CA TRP A 585 18.59 -22.28 12.15
C TRP A 585 20.09 -22.09 12.37
N LYS A 586 20.50 -20.84 12.58
CA LYS A 586 21.91 -20.45 12.75
C LYS A 586 22.54 -21.10 14.00
N GLU A 587 21.75 -21.14 15.09
CA GLU A 587 22.23 -21.61 16.35
C GLU A 587 22.10 -23.13 16.45
N PRO A 588 23.21 -23.88 16.59
CA PRO A 588 23.16 -25.36 16.74
C PRO A 588 22.37 -25.81 17.96
N ALA A 589 22.35 -25.00 19.03
CA ALA A 589 21.61 -25.29 20.25
C ALA A 589 20.09 -25.37 19.99
N ASP A 590 19.56 -24.56 19.07
CA ASP A 590 18.16 -24.57 18.71
C ASP A 590 17.75 -25.86 18.01
N VAL A 591 18.59 -26.31 17.06
CA VAL A 591 18.39 -27.60 16.38
C VAL A 591 18.46 -28.74 17.37
N ALA A 592 19.43 -28.72 18.31
CA ALA A 592 19.60 -29.74 19.32
C ALA A 592 18.41 -29.81 20.30
N SER A 593 17.93 -28.65 20.79
CA SER A 593 16.78 -28.56 21.68
C SER A 593 15.50 -29.08 21.01
N TYR A 594 15.27 -28.70 19.76
CA TYR A 594 14.09 -29.16 19.03
C TYR A 594 14.16 -30.66 18.72
N LYS A 595 15.32 -31.15 18.29
CA LYS A 595 15.57 -32.59 18.08
C LYS A 595 15.29 -33.40 19.34
N GLU A 596 15.75 -32.93 20.49
CA GLU A 596 15.51 -33.60 21.79
C GLU A 596 14.01 -33.68 22.09
N GLY A 597 13.26 -32.56 21.92
CA GLY A 597 11.83 -32.55 22.16
C GLY A 597 11.07 -33.50 21.23
N LEU A 598 11.43 -33.56 19.94
CA LEU A 598 10.81 -34.48 18.99
C LEU A 598 11.06 -35.96 19.36
N LEU A 599 12.27 -36.28 19.79
CA LEU A 599 12.61 -37.62 20.25
C LEU A 599 11.90 -38.00 21.55
N LYS A 600 11.82 -37.07 22.54
CA LYS A 600 11.05 -37.25 23.78
C LYS A 600 9.55 -37.43 23.50
N ALA A 601 9.01 -36.79 22.47
CA ALA A 601 7.64 -36.98 22.03
C ALA A 601 7.36 -38.34 21.37
N GLY A 602 8.39 -39.13 21.10
CA GLY A 602 8.26 -40.45 20.48
C GLY A 602 8.20 -40.44 18.95
N ILE A 603 8.63 -39.36 18.30
CA ILE A 603 8.72 -39.33 16.84
C ILE A 603 9.91 -40.17 16.40
N PRO A 604 9.79 -41.12 15.44
CA PRO A 604 10.87 -41.98 15.01
C PRO A 604 12.07 -41.18 14.48
N PHE A 605 13.29 -41.55 14.84
CA PHE A 605 14.49 -40.85 14.36
C PHE A 605 14.71 -41.06 12.86
N ALA A 606 14.69 -42.30 12.39
CA ALA A 606 14.81 -42.67 11.00
C ALA A 606 13.90 -43.87 10.69
N ARG A 607 13.55 -44.11 9.45
CA ARG A 607 12.88 -45.36 9.06
C ARG A 607 13.84 -46.53 9.29
N LEU A 608 13.42 -47.50 10.11
CA LEU A 608 14.05 -48.82 10.10
C LEU A 608 13.83 -49.36 8.68
N LYS A 609 14.93 -49.59 7.94
CA LYS A 609 14.88 -50.42 6.74
C LYS A 609 14.42 -51.78 7.23
N LEU A 610 13.17 -52.16 7.00
CA LEU A 610 12.77 -53.56 7.08
C LEU A 610 13.63 -54.28 6.03
N VAL A 611 14.64 -54.97 6.53
CA VAL A 611 15.35 -55.97 5.71
C VAL A 611 14.27 -57.01 5.40
N GLU A 612 13.73 -57.00 4.20
CA GLU A 612 12.99 -58.14 3.69
C GLU A 612 13.93 -59.35 3.77
N THR A 613 13.78 -60.12 4.82
CA THR A 613 14.34 -61.49 4.83
C THR A 613 13.59 -62.26 3.77
N ALA A 614 14.17 -62.33 2.59
CA ALA A 614 13.70 -63.23 1.56
C ALA A 614 13.53 -64.64 2.18
N PRO A 615 12.38 -65.29 1.99
CA PRO A 615 12.25 -66.67 2.48
C PRO A 615 13.29 -67.52 1.76
N LYS A 616 14.17 -68.18 2.57
CA LYS A 616 15.07 -69.23 2.07
C LYS A 616 14.18 -70.25 1.32
N ARG A 617 14.28 -70.28 -0.01
CA ARG A 617 13.80 -71.41 -0.79
C ARG A 617 14.53 -72.63 -0.23
N ALA A 618 13.76 -73.53 0.39
CA ALA A 618 14.21 -74.86 0.67
C ALA A 618 14.56 -75.54 -0.67
N ALA A 619 15.83 -75.86 -0.81
CA ALA A 619 16.27 -76.80 -1.83
C ALA A 619 15.88 -78.16 -1.34
N ASP A 620 14.87 -78.74 -1.93
CA ASP A 620 14.63 -80.17 -1.86
C ASP A 620 15.05 -80.83 -3.17
N SER A 621 15.86 -81.82 -2.96
CA SER A 621 16.43 -82.85 -3.75
C SER A 621 15.57 -83.42 -4.87
#